data_742bc22e31c67562d9948ddc9309138b
#
_entry.id   742bc22e31c67562d9948ddc9309138b
#
_cell.length_a   1.000
_cell.length_b   1.000
_cell.length_c   1.000
_cell.angle_alpha   90.00
_cell.angle_beta   90.00
_cell.angle_gamma   90.00
#
_symmetry.space_group_name_H-M   'P 1'
#
loop_
_entity.id
_entity.type
_entity.pdbx_description
1 polymer ?
#
loop_
_entity_poly.entity_id
_entity_poly.type
_entity_poly.pdbx_seq_one_letter_code
_entity_poly.pdbx_strand_id
1 'polypeptide(L)'
;MAAAPAAAGPGASAAKQKGKGKQAKNKVFLACQHGCKFRTIQRAVDAAGSFQNKSKNRGVQAIVKVKPGKYVEGVVLDGRLGKKDFDGLKIVGLKKNARKQILEGRNAKGELGPAQNGIEAVDVNGLVIRNLWARNYESNGFFIHAATQAGQECDGFKMENLLASENRSYGLFAKGCLGGKMLHSSGWRHGDSAFYIGETPCDSTTWTNHGSAPPPCQAKPKWTVLRDLDSFENVLGYSGTNSKYVKIVESNFYNNGAGIVPNTLDSEGYEPNGWNYFEHNNVFWNNYNYFLAASSFKTISAGLGELSGLTINYPTGTGFILYGGAGNIVRQNNVFGNYKWGIAAFSGPGESFVANEGNDAKSINNQIVENSVGRDGADPNGEYDFLSDATGGGNCWGGNSAGSSFAPGSGEVPLALIYPGCPQAPVVADQVRSLNLLAGIQVILTELSNPTTILGYAGQSPPQNQQCSWVRRVPAHPPFESFTPVEVPAQPGEVTCP
;
A
#
# COMPACT_ATOMS: atom_id res chain seq x y z
N MET A 1 5.87 62.89 8.22
CA MET A 1 6.75 63.40 9.26
C MET A 1 7.70 62.32 9.73
N ALA A 2 8.92 62.54 9.43
CA ALA A 2 10.18 62.23 10.09
C ALA A 2 10.41 60.76 10.58
N ALA A 3 11.31 60.12 9.88
CA ALA A 3 12.05 58.95 10.31
C ALA A 3 13.16 59.34 11.30
N ALA A 4 13.44 58.48 12.27
CA ALA A 4 14.63 58.53 13.11
C ALA A 4 15.43 57.21 12.98
N PRO A 5 16.78 57.28 13.08
CA PRO A 5 17.65 56.23 12.60
C PRO A 5 17.99 55.18 13.66
N ALA A 6 18.28 53.97 13.17
CA ALA A 6 18.73 52.83 13.94
C ALA A 6 20.19 52.96 14.39
N ALA A 7 20.46 52.63 15.64
CA ALA A 7 21.81 52.51 16.21
C ALA A 7 22.38 51.11 15.96
N ALA A 8 23.63 51.06 15.47
CA ALA A 8 24.42 49.88 15.29
C ALA A 8 25.03 49.42 16.62
N GLY A 9 24.85 48.15 16.99
CA GLY A 9 25.54 47.49 18.10
C GLY A 9 26.66 46.57 17.61
N PRO A 10 27.70 46.33 18.42
CA PRO A 10 28.98 45.76 17.96
C PRO A 10 28.96 44.24 17.73
N GLY A 11 29.75 43.83 16.78
CA GLY A 11 29.88 42.49 16.28
C GLY A 11 30.29 41.47 17.30
N ALA A 12 29.53 40.38 17.35
CA ALA A 12 29.91 39.12 17.98
C ALA A 12 30.68 38.23 16.98
N SER A 13 31.94 38.03 17.29
CA SER A 13 32.84 37.12 16.60
C SER A 13 32.29 35.69 16.64
N ALA A 14 31.92 35.13 15.49
CA ALA A 14 31.50 33.75 15.36
C ALA A 14 32.72 32.82 15.44
N ALA A 15 32.91 32.22 16.60
CA ALA A 15 33.86 31.12 16.78
C ALA A 15 33.40 29.94 15.93
N LYS A 16 34.17 29.65 14.88
CA LYS A 16 34.03 28.40 14.09
C LYS A 16 34.38 27.19 14.94
N GLN A 17 33.38 26.59 15.60
CA GLN A 17 33.50 25.22 16.11
C GLN A 17 33.56 24.26 14.93
N LYS A 18 34.77 23.87 14.53
CA LYS A 18 35.02 22.68 13.70
C LYS A 18 34.79 21.43 14.58
N GLY A 19 33.54 21.07 14.77
CA GLY A 19 33.18 19.75 15.26
C GLY A 19 33.58 18.72 14.20
N LYS A 20 34.72 18.05 14.35
CA LYS A 20 35.03 16.82 13.62
C LYS A 20 33.95 15.80 14.01
N GLY A 21 32.89 15.71 13.22
CA GLY A 21 31.91 14.64 13.34
C GLY A 21 32.66 13.31 13.25
N LYS A 22 32.69 12.54 14.34
CA LYS A 22 33.21 11.17 14.32
C LYS A 22 32.42 10.42 13.29
N GLN A 23 33.06 10.03 12.20
CA GLN A 23 32.46 9.20 11.17
C GLN A 23 31.95 7.92 11.85
N ALA A 24 30.64 7.69 11.82
CA ALA A 24 30.03 6.54 12.48
C ALA A 24 30.74 5.27 11.96
N LYS A 25 31.34 4.50 12.88
CA LYS A 25 32.00 3.25 12.50
C LYS A 25 30.95 2.24 12.04
N ASN A 26 31.13 1.72 10.84
CA ASN A 26 30.27 0.69 10.29
C ASN A 26 30.90 -0.69 10.42
N LYS A 27 30.12 -1.70 10.82
CA LYS A 27 30.51 -3.11 10.79
C LYS A 27 29.73 -3.84 9.69
N VAL A 28 30.47 -4.37 8.72
CA VAL A 28 29.88 -5.09 7.58
C VAL A 28 29.90 -6.60 7.80
N PHE A 29 28.77 -7.23 7.53
CA PHE A 29 28.55 -8.68 7.50
C PHE A 29 28.22 -9.05 6.05
N LEU A 30 29.10 -9.74 5.36
CA LEU A 30 28.96 -10.04 3.94
C LEU A 30 28.34 -11.42 3.75
N ALA A 31 27.15 -11.44 3.15
CA ALA A 31 26.48 -12.67 2.69
C ALA A 31 26.79 -12.93 1.20
N CYS A 32 27.16 -14.16 0.86
CA CYS A 32 27.32 -14.60 -0.53
C CYS A 32 27.26 -16.13 -0.61
N GLN A 33 26.92 -16.64 -1.79
CA GLN A 33 26.86 -18.09 -2.03
C GLN A 33 28.23 -18.78 -1.95
N HIS A 34 29.30 -18.09 -2.38
CA HIS A 34 30.66 -18.63 -2.41
C HIS A 34 31.71 -17.56 -2.03
N GLY A 35 32.76 -17.98 -1.34
CA GLY A 35 33.96 -17.17 -1.10
C GLY A 35 33.83 -16.12 0.02
N CYS A 36 32.84 -16.19 0.90
CA CYS A 36 32.73 -15.34 2.09
C CYS A 36 32.34 -16.14 3.34
N LYS A 37 32.39 -15.49 4.50
CA LYS A 37 32.13 -16.11 5.79
C LYS A 37 30.68 -16.60 5.95
N PHE A 38 29.71 -15.80 5.46
CA PHE A 38 28.29 -16.12 5.61
C PHE A 38 27.73 -16.59 4.27
N ARG A 39 27.32 -17.86 4.20
CA ARG A 39 26.78 -18.50 2.98
C ARG A 39 25.29 -18.21 2.77
N THR A 40 24.61 -17.72 3.80
CA THR A 40 23.21 -17.34 3.79
C THR A 40 23.04 -15.93 4.33
N ILE A 41 21.97 -15.27 3.94
CA ILE A 41 21.62 -13.93 4.43
C ILE A 41 21.24 -14.06 5.92
N GLN A 42 20.49 -15.10 6.31
CA GLN A 42 20.10 -15.34 7.70
C GLN A 42 21.32 -15.39 8.64
N ARG A 43 22.38 -16.13 8.27
CA ARG A 43 23.58 -16.21 9.11
C ARG A 43 24.29 -14.87 9.25
N ALA A 44 24.28 -14.05 8.22
CA ALA A 44 24.85 -12.70 8.29
C ALA A 44 24.02 -11.77 9.19
N VAL A 45 22.70 -11.86 9.10
CA VAL A 45 21.74 -11.14 9.95
C VAL A 45 21.91 -11.55 11.41
N ASP A 46 21.97 -12.84 11.70
CA ASP A 46 22.20 -13.36 13.04
C ASP A 46 23.51 -12.87 13.68
N ALA A 47 24.56 -12.87 12.89
CA ALA A 47 25.85 -12.36 13.33
C ALA A 47 25.84 -10.83 13.58
N ALA A 48 25.07 -10.09 12.75
CA ALA A 48 24.89 -8.66 12.90
C ALA A 48 24.09 -8.32 14.17
N GLY A 49 22.96 -9.00 14.40
CA GLY A 49 22.15 -8.83 15.61
C GLY A 49 22.92 -9.18 16.90
N SER A 50 23.66 -10.29 16.87
CA SER A 50 24.54 -10.68 17.99
C SER A 50 25.67 -9.67 18.20
N PHE A 51 26.13 -8.99 17.17
CA PHE A 51 27.13 -7.93 17.28
C PHE A 51 26.53 -6.68 17.92
N GLN A 52 25.36 -6.23 17.48
CA GLN A 52 24.67 -5.04 18.01
C GLN A 52 24.29 -5.21 19.48
N ASN A 53 23.89 -6.40 19.91
CA ASN A 53 23.50 -6.70 21.28
C ASN A 53 24.66 -6.56 22.31
N LYS A 54 25.90 -6.44 21.84
CA LYS A 54 27.05 -6.27 22.75
C LYS A 54 27.22 -4.81 23.11
N SER A 55 27.18 -4.48 24.40
CA SER A 55 27.31 -3.10 24.91
C SER A 55 28.56 -2.35 24.39
N LYS A 56 29.68 -3.05 24.18
CA LYS A 56 30.92 -2.49 23.62
C LYS A 56 30.80 -2.04 22.16
N ASN A 57 29.76 -2.46 21.44
CA ASN A 57 29.50 -2.12 20.05
C ASN A 57 28.45 -1.03 19.92
N ARG A 58 27.94 -0.48 21.03
CA ARG A 58 26.94 0.58 21.01
C ARG A 58 27.39 1.75 20.15
N GLY A 59 26.53 2.22 19.24
CA GLY A 59 26.85 3.31 18.29
C GLY A 59 27.63 2.88 17.05
N VAL A 60 27.90 1.58 16.86
CA VAL A 60 28.45 1.03 15.62
C VAL A 60 27.31 0.50 14.76
N GLN A 61 27.10 1.07 13.58
CA GLN A 61 26.07 0.63 12.66
C GLN A 61 26.42 -0.74 12.05
N ALA A 62 25.57 -1.74 12.27
CA ALA A 62 25.70 -3.03 11.58
C ALA A 62 25.04 -2.96 10.19
N ILE A 63 25.72 -3.53 9.22
CA ILE A 63 25.24 -3.58 7.83
C ILE A 63 25.46 -4.99 7.28
N VAL A 64 24.40 -5.67 6.91
CA VAL A 64 24.45 -6.91 6.13
C VAL A 64 24.49 -6.53 4.66
N LYS A 65 25.58 -6.87 3.98
CA LYS A 65 25.71 -6.68 2.53
C LYS A 65 25.49 -8.01 1.81
N VAL A 66 24.58 -8.02 0.83
CA VAL A 66 24.22 -9.20 0.06
C VAL A 66 24.87 -9.12 -1.33
N LYS A 67 25.75 -10.07 -1.66
CA LYS A 67 26.30 -10.17 -3.01
C LYS A 67 25.27 -10.64 -4.02
N PRO A 68 25.47 -10.36 -5.32
CA PRO A 68 24.65 -10.95 -6.38
C PRO A 68 24.56 -12.47 -6.24
N GLY A 69 23.35 -12.99 -6.45
CA GLY A 69 23.04 -14.41 -6.33
C GLY A 69 21.56 -14.66 -6.07
N LYS A 70 21.15 -15.94 -6.18
CA LYS A 70 19.80 -16.42 -5.87
C LYS A 70 19.85 -17.18 -4.55
N TYR A 71 19.25 -16.65 -3.51
CA TYR A 71 19.23 -17.20 -2.16
C TYR A 71 17.90 -17.87 -1.90
N VAL A 72 17.90 -19.20 -1.81
CA VAL A 72 16.71 -19.99 -1.50
C VAL A 72 16.58 -20.10 0.01
N GLU A 73 16.06 -19.08 0.62
CA GLU A 73 15.92 -18.97 2.08
C GLU A 73 14.87 -17.90 2.45
N GLY A 74 14.32 -17.96 3.65
CA GLY A 74 13.64 -16.84 4.31
C GLY A 74 14.55 -16.27 5.39
N VAL A 75 14.41 -14.99 5.66
CA VAL A 75 15.22 -14.26 6.66
C VAL A 75 14.30 -13.73 7.76
N VAL A 76 14.57 -14.12 9.00
CA VAL A 76 13.77 -13.71 10.16
C VAL A 76 14.61 -12.87 11.12
N LEU A 77 14.07 -11.71 11.48
CA LEU A 77 14.57 -10.79 12.48
C LEU A 77 13.53 -10.72 13.61
N ASP A 78 13.76 -11.45 14.71
CA ASP A 78 12.86 -11.43 15.85
C ASP A 78 13.44 -10.59 16.97
N GLY A 79 12.96 -9.36 17.12
CA GLY A 79 13.40 -8.39 18.13
C GLY A 79 13.01 -8.78 19.57
N ARG A 80 12.03 -9.68 19.73
CA ARG A 80 11.51 -10.13 21.02
C ARG A 80 12.48 -11.04 21.81
N LEU A 81 13.39 -11.69 21.10
CA LEU A 81 14.18 -12.77 21.68
C LEU A 81 15.31 -12.31 22.62
N GLY A 82 15.58 -11.01 22.78
CA GLY A 82 16.54 -10.44 23.72
C GLY A 82 18.02 -10.87 23.55
N LYS A 83 18.30 -11.90 22.75
CA LYS A 83 19.65 -12.41 22.48
C LYS A 83 20.34 -11.72 21.30
N LYS A 84 19.57 -11.00 20.50
CA LYS A 84 20.00 -10.27 19.31
C LYS A 84 19.30 -8.92 19.30
N ASP A 85 20.00 -7.90 18.85
CA ASP A 85 19.45 -6.57 18.64
C ASP A 85 19.49 -6.28 17.14
N PHE A 86 18.34 -6.03 16.55
CA PHE A 86 18.19 -5.73 15.12
C PHE A 86 17.79 -4.28 14.85
N ASP A 87 17.61 -3.46 15.88
CA ASP A 87 17.23 -2.07 15.72
C ASP A 87 18.23 -1.30 14.88
N GLY A 88 17.72 -0.59 13.88
CA GLY A 88 18.55 0.14 12.94
C GLY A 88 19.42 -0.72 12.02
N LEU A 89 19.29 -2.05 12.00
CA LEU A 89 20.04 -2.91 11.10
C LEU A 89 19.76 -2.54 9.64
N LYS A 90 20.80 -2.64 8.79
CA LYS A 90 20.66 -2.45 7.35
C LYS A 90 20.95 -3.74 6.61
N ILE A 91 20.02 -4.17 5.76
CA ILE A 91 20.19 -5.30 4.83
C ILE A 91 20.19 -4.74 3.40
N VAL A 92 21.34 -4.80 2.73
CA VAL A 92 21.53 -4.07 1.49
C VAL A 92 22.18 -4.95 0.42
N GLY A 93 21.49 -5.12 -0.70
CA GLY A 93 22.08 -5.71 -1.90
C GLY A 93 23.22 -4.84 -2.43
N LEU A 94 24.34 -5.47 -2.79
CA LEU A 94 25.54 -4.75 -3.25
C LEU A 94 25.37 -4.04 -4.58
N LYS A 95 24.49 -4.54 -5.45
CA LYS A 95 24.17 -3.89 -6.73
C LYS A 95 22.89 -3.08 -6.59
N LYS A 96 22.86 -1.89 -7.18
CA LYS A 96 21.65 -1.06 -7.24
C LYS A 96 20.51 -1.78 -7.98
N ASN A 97 20.82 -2.56 -9.00
CA ASN A 97 19.83 -3.40 -9.65
C ASN A 97 19.43 -4.55 -8.71
N ALA A 98 18.24 -4.46 -8.12
CA ALA A 98 17.68 -5.43 -7.20
C ALA A 98 17.58 -6.84 -7.81
N ARG A 99 17.37 -6.96 -9.13
CA ARG A 99 17.30 -8.25 -9.84
C ARG A 99 18.59 -9.09 -9.74
N LYS A 100 19.68 -8.51 -9.27
CA LYS A 100 20.94 -9.24 -9.06
C LYS A 100 21.01 -9.96 -7.71
N GLN A 101 20.20 -9.61 -6.74
CA GLN A 101 20.17 -10.19 -5.39
C GLN A 101 18.76 -10.69 -5.09
N ILE A 102 18.53 -11.98 -5.31
CA ILE A 102 17.20 -12.58 -5.30
C ILE A 102 17.04 -13.44 -4.05
N LEU A 103 16.01 -13.14 -3.27
CA LEU A 103 15.43 -14.01 -2.28
C LEU A 103 14.35 -14.84 -2.99
N GLU A 104 14.46 -16.16 -2.92
CA GLU A 104 13.62 -17.08 -3.67
C GLU A 104 12.91 -18.07 -2.75
N GLY A 105 11.59 -18.08 -2.79
CA GLY A 105 10.76 -18.98 -1.99
C GLY A 105 10.68 -20.40 -2.54
N ARG A 106 11.00 -20.63 -3.82
CA ARG A 106 10.97 -21.95 -4.44
C ARG A 106 12.34 -22.60 -4.49
N ASN A 107 12.37 -23.90 -4.25
CA ASN A 107 13.57 -24.71 -4.39
C ASN A 107 13.95 -24.97 -5.87
N ALA A 108 15.01 -25.74 -6.10
CA ALA A 108 15.47 -26.04 -7.46
C ALA A 108 14.46 -26.87 -8.28
N LYS A 109 13.52 -27.56 -7.63
CA LYS A 109 12.46 -28.33 -8.29
C LYS A 109 11.22 -27.48 -8.59
N GLY A 110 11.22 -26.21 -8.19
CA GLY A 110 10.07 -25.31 -8.32
C GLY A 110 9.01 -25.47 -7.22
N GLU A 111 9.28 -26.30 -6.20
CA GLU A 111 8.41 -26.48 -5.05
C GLU A 111 8.60 -25.34 -4.05
N LEU A 112 7.53 -24.94 -3.36
CA LEU A 112 7.60 -23.97 -2.28
C LEU A 112 8.51 -24.50 -1.17
N GLY A 113 9.42 -23.63 -0.71
CA GLY A 113 10.26 -23.90 0.46
C GLY A 113 9.48 -23.71 1.77
N PRO A 114 10.09 -24.04 2.92
CA PRO A 114 9.45 -23.89 4.22
C PRO A 114 9.31 -22.45 4.68
N ALA A 115 9.95 -21.49 4.00
CA ALA A 115 9.91 -20.10 4.38
C ALA A 115 8.62 -19.42 3.90
N GLN A 116 7.87 -18.86 4.83
CA GLN A 116 6.63 -18.13 4.53
C GLN A 116 6.94 -16.79 3.87
N ASN A 117 7.96 -16.10 4.35
CA ASN A 117 8.31 -14.74 3.94
C ASN A 117 9.75 -14.66 3.41
N GLY A 118 9.99 -13.71 2.51
CA GLY A 118 11.35 -13.43 2.04
C GLY A 118 12.20 -12.80 3.14
N ILE A 119 11.75 -11.69 3.69
CA ILE A 119 12.27 -11.11 4.94
C ILE A 119 11.09 -10.83 5.86
N GLU A 120 11.18 -11.34 7.07
CA GLU A 120 10.23 -11.04 8.14
C GLU A 120 10.96 -10.37 9.29
N ALA A 121 10.44 -9.23 9.75
CA ALA A 121 10.96 -8.52 10.90
C ALA A 121 9.85 -8.26 11.91
N VAL A 122 10.03 -8.76 13.13
CA VAL A 122 9.08 -8.65 14.23
C VAL A 122 9.66 -7.75 15.29
N ASP A 123 8.99 -6.67 15.66
CA ASP A 123 9.40 -5.72 16.69
C ASP A 123 10.84 -5.21 16.48
N VAL A 124 11.11 -4.68 15.29
CA VAL A 124 12.43 -4.15 14.92
C VAL A 124 12.29 -2.71 14.45
N ASN A 125 12.87 -1.78 15.20
CA ASN A 125 12.84 -0.36 14.88
C ASN A 125 13.95 0.05 13.90
N GLY A 126 13.63 1.00 13.01
CA GLY A 126 14.60 1.62 12.13
C GLY A 126 15.25 0.67 11.10
N LEU A 127 14.66 -0.50 10.84
CA LEU A 127 15.17 -1.46 9.87
C LEU A 127 15.24 -0.86 8.47
N VAL A 128 16.35 -1.06 7.77
CA VAL A 128 16.53 -0.64 6.39
C VAL A 128 16.75 -1.85 5.49
N ILE A 129 15.88 -2.05 4.51
CA ILE A 129 16.01 -3.08 3.47
C ILE A 129 16.16 -2.39 2.12
N ARG A 130 17.19 -2.75 1.35
CA ARG A 130 17.47 -2.08 0.07
C ARG A 130 18.06 -3.00 -0.98
N ASN A 131 17.70 -2.76 -2.25
CA ASN A 131 18.31 -3.39 -3.44
C ASN A 131 18.16 -4.91 -3.46
N LEU A 132 17.02 -5.44 -3.12
CA LEU A 132 16.71 -6.88 -3.10
C LEU A 132 15.45 -7.17 -3.91
N TRP A 133 15.35 -8.38 -4.39
CA TRP A 133 14.14 -8.92 -5.01
C TRP A 133 13.68 -10.15 -4.25
N ALA A 134 12.46 -10.13 -3.69
CA ALA A 134 11.83 -11.26 -3.02
C ALA A 134 10.68 -11.82 -3.87
N ARG A 135 10.68 -13.12 -4.13
CA ARG A 135 9.67 -13.73 -5.00
C ARG A 135 9.32 -15.16 -4.64
N ASN A 136 8.13 -15.59 -5.08
CA ASN A 136 7.64 -16.97 -4.95
C ASN A 136 7.54 -17.47 -3.50
N TYR A 137 7.20 -16.60 -2.56
CA TYR A 137 6.97 -16.99 -1.16
C TYR A 137 5.52 -17.41 -0.93
N GLU A 138 5.34 -18.32 0.05
CA GLU A 138 4.02 -18.81 0.46
C GLU A 138 3.14 -17.68 1.05
N SER A 139 3.75 -16.62 1.58
CA SER A 139 3.05 -15.47 2.12
C SER A 139 3.59 -14.17 1.50
N ASN A 140 4.58 -13.54 2.08
CA ASN A 140 4.97 -12.18 1.73
C ASN A 140 6.41 -12.08 1.20
N GLY A 141 6.66 -11.08 0.36
CA GLY A 141 8.02 -10.74 -0.06
C GLY A 141 8.82 -10.13 1.10
N PHE A 142 8.36 -9.00 1.62
CA PHE A 142 8.97 -8.29 2.74
C PHE A 142 7.88 -7.95 3.75
N PHE A 143 8.04 -8.43 4.98
CA PHE A 143 7.06 -8.24 6.04
C PHE A 143 7.72 -7.64 7.29
N ILE A 144 7.27 -6.45 7.70
CA ILE A 144 7.69 -5.79 8.93
C ILE A 144 6.46 -5.59 9.80
N HIS A 145 6.48 -6.08 11.03
CA HIS A 145 5.29 -5.98 11.88
C HIS A 145 5.60 -5.93 13.37
N ALA A 146 4.65 -5.39 14.12
CA ALA A 146 4.58 -5.55 15.56
C ALA A 146 3.95 -6.91 15.92
N ALA A 147 4.45 -7.55 16.95
CA ALA A 147 3.96 -8.87 17.40
C ALA A 147 2.62 -8.78 18.10
N THR A 148 2.35 -7.65 18.77
CA THR A 148 1.13 -7.39 19.51
C THR A 148 0.70 -5.95 19.32
N GLN A 149 -0.59 -5.67 19.48
CA GLN A 149 -1.13 -4.31 19.41
C GLN A 149 -0.68 -3.41 20.57
N ALA A 150 -0.15 -3.99 21.65
CA ALA A 150 0.21 -3.25 22.86
C ALA A 150 1.72 -3.02 22.97
N GLY A 151 2.20 -1.86 22.53
CA GLY A 151 3.45 -1.26 22.96
C GLY A 151 4.74 -1.86 22.41
N GLN A 152 4.69 -2.74 21.44
CA GLN A 152 5.87 -3.20 20.71
C GLN A 152 5.81 -2.62 19.30
N GLU A 153 6.87 -1.95 18.90
CA GLU A 153 6.85 -1.04 17.76
C GLU A 153 7.86 -1.49 16.71
N CYS A 154 7.49 -1.27 15.45
CA CYS A 154 8.40 -1.41 14.30
C CYS A 154 8.56 -0.05 13.61
N ASP A 155 8.96 0.94 14.40
CA ASP A 155 8.99 2.34 13.99
C ASP A 155 10.08 2.66 12.97
N GLY A 156 9.78 3.58 12.07
CA GLY A 156 10.76 4.23 11.23
C GLY A 156 11.46 3.32 10.23
N PHE A 157 10.84 2.24 9.80
CA PHE A 157 11.40 1.32 8.79
C PHE A 157 11.66 2.03 7.45
N LYS A 158 12.58 1.48 6.66
CA LYS A 158 12.82 1.91 5.28
C LYS A 158 12.99 0.73 4.34
N MET A 159 12.08 0.60 3.41
CA MET A 159 12.15 -0.30 2.26
C MET A 159 12.43 0.56 1.01
N GLU A 160 13.53 0.30 0.30
CA GLU A 160 13.92 1.16 -0.81
C GLU A 160 14.56 0.37 -1.94
N ASN A 161 14.14 0.67 -3.17
CA ASN A 161 14.61 0.00 -4.38
C ASN A 161 14.51 -1.53 -4.26
N LEU A 162 13.30 -1.97 -3.90
CA LEU A 162 12.93 -3.37 -3.76
C LEU A 162 12.06 -3.81 -4.93
N LEU A 163 12.19 -5.07 -5.28
CA LEU A 163 11.26 -5.76 -6.16
C LEU A 163 10.59 -6.88 -5.38
N ALA A 164 9.29 -7.01 -5.53
CA ALA A 164 8.54 -8.14 -5.01
C ALA A 164 7.67 -8.72 -6.13
N SER A 165 7.60 -10.05 -6.22
CA SER A 165 6.75 -10.66 -7.24
C SER A 165 6.29 -12.07 -6.87
N GLU A 166 5.11 -12.43 -7.37
CA GLU A 166 4.63 -13.81 -7.32
C GLU A 166 4.61 -14.39 -5.88
N ASN A 167 4.37 -13.53 -4.88
CA ASN A 167 4.14 -13.98 -3.51
C ASN A 167 2.66 -14.21 -3.29
N ARG A 168 2.30 -15.21 -2.49
CA ARG A 168 0.91 -15.63 -2.34
C ARG A 168 0.01 -14.59 -1.69
N SER A 169 0.55 -13.73 -0.83
CA SER A 169 -0.19 -12.64 -0.21
C SER A 169 0.34 -11.28 -0.69
N TYR A 170 1.34 -10.72 -0.02
CA TYR A 170 1.76 -9.33 -0.23
C TYR A 170 3.18 -9.19 -0.77
N GLY A 171 3.41 -8.06 -1.44
CA GLY A 171 4.76 -7.67 -1.87
C GLY A 171 5.58 -7.07 -0.74
N LEU A 172 5.33 -5.81 -0.41
CA LEU A 172 5.92 -5.05 0.69
C LEU A 172 4.82 -4.75 1.70
N PHE A 173 4.95 -5.29 2.89
CA PHE A 173 3.94 -5.24 3.92
C PHE A 173 4.50 -4.69 5.23
N ALA A 174 3.81 -3.70 5.82
CA ALA A 174 4.08 -3.23 7.18
C ALA A 174 2.77 -3.18 7.98
N LYS A 175 2.75 -3.84 9.15
CA LYS A 175 1.58 -3.99 10.02
C LYS A 175 1.89 -3.58 11.44
N GLY A 176 1.07 -2.70 12.02
CA GLY A 176 1.25 -2.25 13.39
C GLY A 176 2.46 -1.33 13.60
N CYS A 177 2.97 -0.69 12.55
CA CYS A 177 4.16 0.16 12.60
C CYS A 177 3.81 1.65 12.61
N LEU A 178 4.62 2.46 13.29
CA LEU A 178 4.49 3.92 13.32
C LEU A 178 5.57 4.59 12.46
N GLY A 179 5.13 5.20 11.37
CA GLY A 179 6.02 5.87 10.45
C GLY A 179 6.95 4.91 9.71
N GLY A 180 7.32 5.26 8.51
CA GLY A 180 8.19 4.44 7.69
C GLY A 180 8.26 4.96 6.27
N LYS A 181 8.99 4.23 5.43
CA LYS A 181 9.12 4.62 4.02
C LYS A 181 9.18 3.38 3.12
N MET A 182 8.40 3.40 2.04
CA MET A 182 8.54 2.50 0.90
C MET A 182 8.84 3.37 -0.33
N LEU A 183 10.02 3.22 -0.91
CA LEU A 183 10.52 4.14 -1.93
C LEU A 183 11.08 3.39 -3.14
N HIS A 184 10.84 3.92 -4.35
CA HIS A 184 11.50 3.44 -5.58
C HIS A 184 11.37 1.93 -5.75
N SER A 185 10.19 1.37 -5.54
CA SER A 185 9.97 -0.07 -5.44
C SER A 185 8.84 -0.53 -6.34
N SER A 186 8.90 -1.78 -6.80
CA SER A 186 7.86 -2.33 -7.66
C SER A 186 7.36 -3.67 -7.14
N GLY A 187 6.04 -3.90 -7.29
CA GLY A 187 5.39 -5.15 -6.90
C GLY A 187 4.39 -5.62 -7.95
N TRP A 188 4.45 -6.92 -8.29
CA TRP A 188 3.56 -7.50 -9.28
C TRP A 188 3.24 -8.97 -9.03
N ARG A 189 2.06 -9.39 -9.49
CA ARG A 189 1.55 -10.77 -9.40
C ARG A 189 1.51 -11.30 -7.97
N HIS A 190 0.94 -10.49 -7.08
CA HIS A 190 0.66 -10.92 -5.71
C HIS A 190 -0.78 -11.40 -5.57
N GLY A 191 -0.97 -12.36 -4.67
CA GLY A 191 -2.29 -12.91 -4.37
C GLY A 191 -3.20 -11.95 -3.60
N ASP A 192 -2.66 -10.84 -3.15
CA ASP A 192 -3.36 -9.69 -2.61
C ASP A 192 -2.68 -8.42 -3.12
N SER A 193 -2.13 -7.56 -2.29
CA SER A 193 -1.60 -6.28 -2.72
C SER A 193 -0.08 -6.25 -2.88
N ALA A 194 0.39 -5.41 -3.81
CA ALA A 194 1.82 -5.16 -3.95
C ALA A 194 2.38 -4.42 -2.73
N PHE A 195 1.63 -3.44 -2.22
CA PHE A 195 2.01 -2.61 -1.09
C PHE A 195 0.88 -2.61 -0.06
N TYR A 196 1.25 -2.83 1.20
CA TYR A 196 0.28 -2.83 2.29
C TYR A 196 0.82 -2.13 3.53
N ILE A 197 0.03 -1.18 4.05
CA ILE A 197 0.21 -0.59 5.37
C ILE A 197 -1.07 -0.85 6.15
N GLY A 198 -0.99 -1.59 7.24
CA GLY A 198 -2.17 -1.95 8.03
C GLY A 198 -2.02 -1.69 9.52
N GLU A 199 -3.16 -1.61 10.21
CA GLU A 199 -3.28 -1.50 11.66
C GLU A 199 -2.34 -0.46 12.28
N THR A 200 -2.31 0.75 11.71
CA THR A 200 -1.45 1.81 12.25
C THR A 200 -1.91 2.21 13.65
N PRO A 201 -1.03 2.10 14.68
CA PRO A 201 -1.40 2.38 16.07
C PRO A 201 -1.88 3.81 16.30
N CYS A 202 -2.80 3.94 17.26
CA CYS A 202 -3.29 5.20 17.81
C CYS A 202 -2.70 5.46 19.18
N ASP A 203 -2.67 6.73 19.62
CA ASP A 203 -2.29 7.12 20.98
C ASP A 203 -3.28 6.59 22.05
N SER A 204 -4.51 6.28 21.61
CA SER A 204 -5.56 5.68 22.46
C SER A 204 -6.01 4.35 21.88
N THR A 205 -6.08 3.32 22.72
CA THR A 205 -6.58 1.99 22.35
C THR A 205 -8.11 1.85 22.49
N THR A 206 -8.78 2.89 23.01
CA THR A 206 -10.24 2.85 23.27
C THR A 206 -11.08 3.38 22.10
N TRP A 207 -10.45 3.51 20.93
CA TRP A 207 -11.07 4.15 19.82
C TRP A 207 -11.77 3.14 18.91
N THR A 208 -13.08 3.21 18.84
CA THR A 208 -13.91 2.42 17.95
C THR A 208 -14.67 3.35 17.02
N ASN A 209 -14.75 3.02 15.74
CA ASN A 209 -15.42 3.85 14.74
C ASN A 209 -16.89 3.46 14.55
N HIS A 210 -17.57 3.13 15.60
CA HIS A 210 -18.99 2.83 15.50
C HIS A 210 -19.82 4.12 15.41
N GLY A 211 -19.54 4.93 14.42
CA GLY A 211 -20.39 6.06 14.08
C GLY A 211 -19.91 7.45 14.49
N SER A 212 -18.74 7.65 15.10
CA SER A 212 -18.23 8.97 15.49
C SER A 212 -17.05 9.42 14.66
N ALA A 213 -17.07 10.67 14.17
CA ALA A 213 -15.87 11.28 13.61
C ALA A 213 -14.82 11.39 14.70
N PRO A 214 -13.75 10.64 14.63
CA PRO A 214 -12.82 10.58 15.74
C PRO A 214 -11.94 11.82 15.79
N PRO A 215 -11.45 12.17 16.98
CA PRO A 215 -10.32 13.08 17.08
C PRO A 215 -9.11 12.48 16.36
N PRO A 216 -8.12 13.28 15.97
CA PRO A 216 -6.89 12.77 15.39
C PRO A 216 -6.32 11.64 16.26
N CYS A 217 -6.06 10.50 15.63
CA CYS A 217 -5.63 9.29 16.31
C CYS A 217 -4.28 9.43 17.02
N GLN A 218 -3.42 10.30 16.48
CA GLN A 218 -2.11 10.62 17.06
C GLN A 218 -1.97 12.12 17.27
N ALA A 219 -1.57 12.54 18.46
CA ALA A 219 -1.30 13.94 18.76
C ALA A 219 -0.11 14.50 17.95
N LYS A 220 0.84 13.64 17.61
CA LYS A 220 1.98 13.95 16.73
C LYS A 220 2.12 12.85 15.68
N PRO A 221 1.45 13.00 14.53
CA PRO A 221 1.43 11.97 13.50
C PRO A 221 2.82 11.56 13.01
N LYS A 222 3.11 10.26 13.03
CA LYS A 222 4.28 9.67 12.39
C LYS A 222 3.87 9.13 11.03
N TRP A 223 4.21 9.86 9.98
CA TRP A 223 3.82 9.52 8.61
C TRP A 223 4.57 8.33 8.04
N THR A 224 3.84 7.41 7.42
CA THR A 224 4.41 6.40 6.53
C THR A 224 4.32 6.89 5.10
N VAL A 225 5.46 7.04 4.43
CA VAL A 225 5.52 7.62 3.08
C VAL A 225 5.83 6.52 2.04
N LEU A 226 4.94 6.38 1.10
CA LEU A 226 5.06 5.54 -0.08
C LEU A 226 5.26 6.45 -1.29
N ARG A 227 6.39 6.31 -2.00
CA ARG A 227 6.71 7.22 -3.10
C ARG A 227 7.48 6.50 -4.21
N ASP A 228 7.16 6.87 -5.46
CA ASP A 228 7.79 6.34 -6.67
C ASP A 228 7.69 4.80 -6.67
N LEU A 229 6.45 4.34 -6.62
CA LEU A 229 6.10 2.92 -6.61
C LEU A 229 5.41 2.54 -7.91
N ASP A 230 5.69 1.33 -8.38
CA ASP A 230 4.98 0.70 -9.48
C ASP A 230 4.27 -0.56 -8.99
N SER A 231 2.95 -0.59 -9.11
CA SER A 231 2.11 -1.72 -8.74
C SER A 231 1.28 -2.19 -9.94
N PHE A 232 1.41 -3.45 -10.33
CA PHE A 232 0.68 -3.97 -11.47
C PHE A 232 0.46 -5.49 -11.40
N GLU A 233 -0.60 -5.96 -12.05
CA GLU A 233 -0.97 -7.37 -12.11
C GLU A 233 -1.15 -8.01 -10.72
N ASN A 234 -1.70 -7.28 -9.76
CA ASN A 234 -2.05 -7.78 -8.44
C ASN A 234 -3.57 -7.82 -8.26
N VAL A 235 -4.05 -8.44 -7.20
CA VAL A 235 -5.46 -8.30 -6.80
C VAL A 235 -5.73 -6.84 -6.47
N LEU A 236 -4.89 -6.24 -5.62
CA LEU A 236 -4.91 -4.83 -5.28
C LEU A 236 -3.55 -4.18 -5.54
N GLY A 237 -3.56 -2.96 -5.99
CA GLY A 237 -2.31 -2.20 -6.10
C GLY A 237 -1.75 -1.82 -4.74
N TYR A 238 -2.59 -1.25 -3.89
CA TYR A 238 -2.34 -0.93 -2.50
C TYR A 238 -3.53 -1.35 -1.64
N SER A 239 -3.29 -1.93 -0.49
CA SER A 239 -4.26 -2.17 0.57
C SER A 239 -3.88 -1.42 1.83
N GLY A 240 -4.88 -0.92 2.55
CA GLY A 240 -4.66 -0.09 3.73
C GLY A 240 -5.68 -0.34 4.84
N THR A 241 -5.80 -1.59 5.32
CA THR A 241 -6.75 -1.90 6.39
C THR A 241 -6.38 -1.20 7.68
N ASN A 242 -7.29 -0.36 8.19
CA ASN A 242 -7.10 0.43 9.40
C ASN A 242 -5.80 1.24 9.42
N SER A 243 -5.34 1.64 8.23
CA SER A 243 -4.12 2.45 8.06
C SER A 243 -4.39 3.92 8.38
N LYS A 244 -3.42 4.59 8.99
CA LYS A 244 -3.49 6.03 9.30
C LYS A 244 -2.19 6.71 9.00
N TYR A 245 -2.30 8.01 8.62
CA TYR A 245 -1.15 8.85 8.33
C TYR A 245 -0.21 8.23 7.28
N VAL A 246 -0.81 7.57 6.30
CA VAL A 246 -0.10 7.07 5.12
C VAL A 246 -0.16 8.15 4.05
N LYS A 247 0.97 8.42 3.43
CA LYS A 247 1.07 9.31 2.28
C LYS A 247 1.59 8.55 1.08
N ILE A 248 0.74 8.36 0.07
CA ILE A 248 1.11 7.74 -1.21
C ILE A 248 1.21 8.84 -2.25
N VAL A 249 2.41 8.99 -2.84
CA VAL A 249 2.68 10.08 -3.77
C VAL A 249 3.50 9.63 -4.97
N GLU A 250 3.29 10.28 -6.11
CA GLU A 250 4.13 10.13 -7.31
C GLU A 250 4.33 8.65 -7.69
N SER A 251 3.24 7.86 -7.62
CA SER A 251 3.26 6.41 -7.79
C SER A 251 2.27 5.96 -8.85
N ASN A 252 2.52 4.79 -9.44
CA ASN A 252 1.72 4.23 -10.52
C ASN A 252 1.05 2.93 -10.05
N PHE A 253 -0.27 2.89 -10.13
CA PHE A 253 -1.11 1.73 -9.82
C PHE A 253 -1.93 1.38 -11.05
N TYR A 254 -1.51 0.37 -11.78
CA TYR A 254 -2.12 0.04 -13.07
C TYR A 254 -2.21 -1.46 -13.29
N ASN A 255 -3.19 -1.86 -14.10
CA ASN A 255 -3.39 -3.26 -14.42
C ASN A 255 -3.47 -4.18 -13.17
N ASN A 256 -4.03 -3.69 -12.06
CA ASN A 256 -4.42 -4.52 -10.92
C ASN A 256 -5.92 -4.86 -11.01
N GLY A 257 -6.42 -5.70 -10.14
CA GLY A 257 -7.86 -5.87 -9.99
C GLY A 257 -8.53 -4.58 -9.50
N ALA A 258 -7.97 -3.96 -8.46
CA ALA A 258 -8.27 -2.59 -8.06
C ALA A 258 -6.98 -1.83 -7.72
N GLY A 259 -6.99 -0.52 -7.88
CA GLY A 259 -5.78 0.29 -7.74
C GLY A 259 -5.40 0.55 -6.29
N ILE A 260 -6.04 1.48 -5.62
CA ILE A 260 -5.74 1.92 -4.25
C ILE A 260 -6.97 1.70 -3.37
N VAL A 261 -6.83 0.86 -2.33
CA VAL A 261 -7.94 0.40 -1.49
C VAL A 261 -7.63 0.62 -0.01
N PRO A 262 -7.74 1.86 0.51
CA PRO A 262 -7.82 2.07 1.94
C PRO A 262 -9.18 1.58 2.45
N ASN A 263 -9.15 0.76 3.50
CA ASN A 263 -10.36 0.16 4.03
C ASN A 263 -10.36 0.11 5.55
N THR A 264 -11.56 0.07 6.14
CA THR A 264 -11.77 -0.18 7.56
C THR A 264 -12.41 -1.53 7.73
N LEU A 265 -11.84 -2.38 8.57
CA LEU A 265 -12.41 -3.66 8.96
C LEU A 265 -12.46 -3.76 10.48
N ASP A 266 -13.64 -4.12 11.01
CA ASP A 266 -13.87 -4.25 12.46
C ASP A 266 -13.12 -5.45 13.06
N SER A 267 -12.74 -6.41 12.23
CA SER A 267 -11.96 -7.59 12.61
C SER A 267 -10.48 -7.33 12.86
N GLU A 268 -9.97 -6.18 12.39
CA GLU A 268 -8.57 -5.83 12.53
C GLU A 268 -8.37 -4.70 13.54
N GLY A 269 -7.17 -4.62 14.12
CA GLY A 269 -6.88 -3.64 15.16
C GLY A 269 -6.81 -2.20 14.66
N TYR A 270 -7.03 -1.28 15.60
CA TYR A 270 -6.86 0.16 15.42
C TYR A 270 -7.74 0.78 14.33
N GLU A 271 -9.02 0.45 14.30
CA GLU A 271 -10.00 1.14 13.44
C GLU A 271 -10.02 2.67 13.67
N PRO A 272 -10.52 3.41 12.68
CA PRO A 272 -10.70 3.12 11.26
C PRO A 272 -9.41 3.37 10.47
N ASN A 273 -9.45 3.13 9.17
CA ASN A 273 -8.50 3.81 8.31
C ASN A 273 -8.79 5.32 8.30
N GLY A 274 -7.74 6.16 8.15
CA GLY A 274 -8.03 7.59 8.10
C GLY A 274 -6.81 8.49 8.08
N TRP A 275 -7.06 9.78 7.83
CA TRP A 275 -6.05 10.84 7.72
C TRP A 275 -4.93 10.50 6.74
N ASN A 276 -5.24 9.72 5.71
CA ASN A 276 -4.31 9.34 4.66
C ASN A 276 -4.34 10.39 3.54
N TYR A 277 -3.21 10.53 2.85
CA TYR A 277 -3.07 11.38 1.68
C TYR A 277 -2.67 10.55 0.48
N PHE A 278 -3.48 10.61 -0.57
CA PHE A 278 -3.22 9.99 -1.87
C PHE A 278 -3.09 11.11 -2.90
N GLU A 279 -1.85 11.48 -3.25
CA GLU A 279 -1.58 12.69 -4.02
C GLU A 279 -0.66 12.41 -5.22
N HIS A 280 -0.94 13.04 -6.37
CA HIS A 280 -0.10 12.98 -7.55
C HIS A 280 0.20 11.55 -8.04
N ASN A 281 -0.76 10.63 -7.89
CA ASN A 281 -0.62 9.26 -8.37
C ASN A 281 -1.32 9.08 -9.71
N ASN A 282 -0.86 8.10 -10.48
CA ASN A 282 -1.54 7.61 -11.66
C ASN A 282 -2.20 6.26 -11.31
N VAL A 283 -3.53 6.22 -11.42
CA VAL A 283 -4.34 5.04 -11.06
C VAL A 283 -5.22 4.69 -12.25
N PHE A 284 -4.77 3.74 -13.04
CA PHE A 284 -5.34 3.55 -14.37
C PHE A 284 -5.35 2.10 -14.82
N TRP A 285 -6.32 1.76 -15.68
CA TRP A 285 -6.49 0.44 -16.27
C TRP A 285 -6.42 -0.70 -15.24
N ASN A 286 -6.96 -0.50 -14.03
CA ASN A 286 -7.00 -1.55 -13.01
C ASN A 286 -8.10 -2.57 -13.36
N ASN A 287 -7.86 -3.30 -14.42
CA ASN A 287 -8.80 -4.19 -15.08
C ASN A 287 -8.30 -5.64 -15.08
N TYR A 288 -7.28 -5.95 -14.30
CA TYR A 288 -6.66 -7.26 -14.30
C TYR A 288 -7.60 -8.30 -13.70
N ASN A 289 -8.07 -9.21 -14.55
CA ASN A 289 -8.93 -10.28 -14.12
C ASN A 289 -8.10 -11.42 -13.53
N TYR A 290 -7.82 -11.34 -12.25
CA TYR A 290 -7.05 -12.34 -11.51
C TYR A 290 -7.80 -13.67 -11.33
N PHE A 291 -9.07 -13.76 -11.72
CA PHE A 291 -9.84 -15.01 -11.75
C PHE A 291 -9.60 -15.84 -13.01
N LEU A 292 -8.96 -15.29 -14.04
CA LEU A 292 -8.72 -16.02 -15.29
C LEU A 292 -7.76 -17.18 -15.09
N ALA A 293 -8.12 -18.30 -15.72
CA ALA A 293 -7.42 -19.59 -15.59
C ALA A 293 -5.96 -19.59 -16.05
N ALA A 294 -5.62 -18.70 -16.98
CA ALA A 294 -4.30 -18.63 -17.60
C ALA A 294 -3.32 -17.71 -16.85
N SER A 295 -3.75 -16.98 -15.84
CA SER A 295 -2.82 -16.21 -15.03
C SER A 295 -2.07 -17.14 -14.08
N SER A 296 -0.77 -16.93 -13.92
CA SER A 296 0.03 -17.54 -12.85
C SER A 296 -0.60 -17.31 -11.46
N PHE A 297 -1.47 -16.35 -11.39
CA PHE A 297 -2.35 -15.95 -10.34
C PHE A 297 -3.43 -16.97 -9.97
N LYS A 298 -3.89 -17.80 -10.88
CA LYS A 298 -4.93 -18.79 -10.55
C LYS A 298 -4.45 -19.80 -9.51
N THR A 299 -3.19 -20.17 -9.55
CA THR A 299 -2.58 -21.01 -8.51
C THR A 299 -2.46 -20.28 -7.17
N ILE A 300 -2.40 -18.96 -7.21
CA ILE A 300 -2.28 -18.09 -6.04
C ILE A 300 -3.68 -17.71 -5.53
N SER A 301 -4.60 -17.33 -6.42
CA SER A 301 -5.96 -16.91 -6.04
C SER A 301 -6.87 -18.09 -5.68
N ALA A 302 -6.65 -19.31 -6.22
CA ALA A 302 -7.27 -20.50 -5.67
C ALA A 302 -6.89 -20.70 -4.20
N GLY A 303 -5.68 -20.27 -3.83
CA GLY A 303 -5.26 -20.21 -2.45
C GLY A 303 -5.87 -19.07 -1.62
N LEU A 304 -6.27 -17.94 -2.20
CA LEU A 304 -7.00 -16.92 -1.46
C LEU A 304 -8.39 -17.40 -1.03
N GLY A 305 -9.09 -18.15 -1.89
CA GLY A 305 -10.35 -18.81 -1.53
C GLY A 305 -10.17 -19.86 -0.42
N GLU A 306 -9.05 -20.56 -0.39
CA GLU A 306 -8.72 -21.55 0.64
C GLU A 306 -8.10 -20.93 1.90
N LEU A 307 -7.33 -19.84 1.75
CA LEU A 307 -6.64 -19.21 2.88
C LEU A 307 -7.57 -18.46 3.79
N SER A 308 -8.62 -17.91 3.23
CA SER A 308 -9.31 -16.90 4.01
C SER A 308 -10.64 -17.41 4.56
N GLY A 309 -11.28 -18.40 3.98
CA GLY A 309 -12.72 -18.42 4.13
C GLY A 309 -13.29 -17.01 3.83
N LEU A 310 -12.42 -16.08 3.42
CA LEU A 310 -12.69 -14.70 3.07
C LEU A 310 -12.95 -14.65 1.59
N THR A 311 -14.21 -14.63 1.21
CA THR A 311 -14.62 -14.29 -0.14
C THR A 311 -14.71 -12.77 -0.29
N ILE A 312 -13.62 -12.04 -0.07
CA ILE A 312 -13.61 -10.62 -0.43
C ILE A 312 -13.45 -10.54 -1.95
N ASN A 313 -14.55 -10.36 -2.59
CA ASN A 313 -14.58 -10.11 -4.01
C ASN A 313 -14.46 -8.61 -4.24
N TYR A 314 -13.23 -8.12 -4.36
CA TYR A 314 -13.02 -6.73 -4.73
C TYR A 314 -13.61 -6.46 -6.12
N PRO A 315 -14.29 -5.32 -6.31
CA PRO A 315 -14.84 -4.96 -7.61
C PRO A 315 -13.69 -4.66 -8.58
N THR A 316 -13.33 -5.66 -9.38
CA THR A 316 -12.31 -5.53 -10.43
C THR A 316 -12.69 -4.41 -11.38
N GLY A 317 -11.72 -3.64 -11.82
CA GLY A 317 -11.95 -2.50 -12.71
C GLY A 317 -12.14 -1.18 -11.97
N THR A 318 -11.68 -1.08 -10.72
CA THR A 318 -11.83 0.14 -9.92
C THR A 318 -10.49 0.80 -9.64
N GLY A 319 -10.43 2.12 -9.79
CA GLY A 319 -9.24 2.90 -9.50
C GLY A 319 -9.00 3.04 -8.00
N PHE A 320 -9.89 3.77 -7.30
CA PHE A 320 -9.90 3.91 -5.85
C PHE A 320 -11.12 3.27 -5.22
N ILE A 321 -10.93 2.63 -4.09
CA ILE A 321 -12.01 2.17 -3.22
C ILE A 321 -11.76 2.73 -1.82
N LEU A 322 -12.53 3.75 -1.44
CA LEU A 322 -12.56 4.28 -0.08
C LEU A 322 -13.67 3.55 0.70
N TYR A 323 -13.30 2.49 1.43
CA TYR A 323 -14.24 1.68 2.17
C TYR A 323 -14.23 2.02 3.66
N GLY A 324 -15.20 2.81 4.10
CA GLY A 324 -15.20 3.44 5.41
C GLY A 324 -14.07 4.46 5.53
N GLY A 325 -13.78 4.85 6.75
CA GLY A 325 -12.62 5.69 7.04
C GLY A 325 -12.91 7.18 7.18
N ALA A 326 -11.98 7.88 7.84
CA ALA A 326 -12.19 9.23 8.27
C ALA A 326 -11.06 10.18 7.85
N GLY A 327 -11.42 11.32 7.26
CA GLY A 327 -10.47 12.39 6.97
C GLY A 327 -9.39 12.06 5.92
N ASN A 328 -9.65 11.11 5.03
CA ASN A 328 -8.75 10.82 3.91
C ASN A 328 -8.82 11.94 2.87
N ILE A 329 -7.69 12.20 2.23
CA ILE A 329 -7.59 13.18 1.14
C ILE A 329 -7.09 12.47 -0.11
N VAL A 330 -7.92 12.47 -1.15
CA VAL A 330 -7.58 11.99 -2.51
C VAL A 330 -7.45 13.23 -3.39
N ARG A 331 -6.21 13.61 -3.73
CA ARG A 331 -5.97 14.90 -4.37
C ARG A 331 -4.97 14.81 -5.52
N GLN A 332 -5.28 15.53 -6.60
CA GLN A 332 -4.37 15.72 -7.73
C GLN A 332 -3.86 14.40 -8.34
N ASN A 333 -4.72 13.37 -8.35
CA ASN A 333 -4.40 12.10 -8.99
C ASN A 333 -4.99 12.08 -10.41
N ASN A 334 -4.39 11.24 -11.26
CA ASN A 334 -4.93 10.89 -12.57
C ASN A 334 -5.59 9.52 -12.47
N VAL A 335 -6.91 9.44 -12.62
CA VAL A 335 -7.70 8.21 -12.44
C VAL A 335 -8.50 7.94 -13.70
N PHE A 336 -8.12 6.96 -14.51
CA PHE A 336 -8.74 6.76 -15.82
C PHE A 336 -8.64 5.33 -16.34
N GLY A 337 -9.51 5.02 -17.30
CA GLY A 337 -9.51 3.75 -18.02
C GLY A 337 -9.76 2.52 -17.14
N ASN A 338 -10.24 2.71 -15.91
CA ASN A 338 -10.65 1.62 -15.04
C ASN A 338 -12.02 1.14 -15.54
N TYR A 339 -12.15 -0.16 -15.74
CA TYR A 339 -13.31 -0.73 -16.44
C TYR A 339 -14.66 -0.45 -15.77
N LYS A 340 -14.67 -0.31 -14.46
CA LYS A 340 -15.89 -0.15 -13.68
C LYS A 340 -16.03 1.26 -13.13
N TRP A 341 -15.20 1.62 -12.17
CA TRP A 341 -15.28 2.90 -11.46
C TRP A 341 -13.93 3.59 -11.36
N GLY A 342 -13.94 4.89 -11.48
CA GLY A 342 -12.76 5.69 -11.19
C GLY A 342 -12.47 5.74 -9.69
N ILE A 343 -13.35 6.38 -8.93
CA ILE A 343 -13.26 6.52 -7.48
C ILE A 343 -14.58 6.07 -6.86
N ALA A 344 -14.55 5.05 -6.02
CA ALA A 344 -15.69 4.55 -5.27
C ALA A 344 -15.53 4.87 -3.78
N ALA A 345 -16.57 5.45 -3.15
CA ALA A 345 -16.57 5.79 -1.73
C ALA A 345 -17.85 5.31 -1.06
N PHE A 346 -17.72 4.47 -0.05
CA PHE A 346 -18.84 3.89 0.67
C PHE A 346 -18.51 3.51 2.12
N SER A 347 -19.55 3.42 2.94
CA SER A 347 -19.46 2.93 4.32
C SER A 347 -19.62 1.41 4.37
N GLY A 348 -19.24 0.81 5.48
CA GLY A 348 -19.60 -0.56 5.79
C GLY A 348 -21.12 -0.69 5.95
N PRO A 349 -21.74 -1.76 5.43
CA PRO A 349 -23.19 -1.92 5.43
C PRO A 349 -23.79 -2.38 6.78
N GLY A 350 -22.99 -2.52 7.82
CA GLY A 350 -23.43 -3.10 9.09
C GLY A 350 -23.56 -4.62 9.08
N GLU A 351 -23.57 -5.21 7.89
CA GLU A 351 -23.53 -6.65 7.67
C GLU A 351 -22.26 -7.02 6.88
N SER A 352 -21.85 -8.24 7.02
CA SER A 352 -20.56 -8.71 6.56
C SER A 352 -20.40 -8.72 5.03
N PHE A 353 -19.48 -7.96 4.49
CA PHE A 353 -18.89 -8.27 3.17
C PHE A 353 -17.89 -9.43 3.27
N VAL A 354 -17.34 -9.60 4.43
CA VAL A 354 -16.49 -10.71 4.80
C VAL A 354 -17.35 -11.69 5.55
N ALA A 355 -17.42 -12.94 5.13
CA ALA A 355 -18.23 -13.93 5.80
C ALA A 355 -17.92 -13.96 7.31
N ASN A 356 -18.92 -13.70 8.12
CA ASN A 356 -18.89 -13.68 9.58
C ASN A 356 -18.34 -12.42 10.28
N GLU A 357 -18.15 -11.31 9.60
CA GLU A 357 -17.71 -10.07 10.24
C GLU A 357 -18.69 -8.92 9.99
N GLY A 358 -19.23 -8.33 11.04
CA GLY A 358 -19.94 -7.07 10.95
C GLY A 358 -18.95 -5.96 10.56
N ASN A 359 -19.36 -5.02 9.74
CA ASN A 359 -18.58 -3.84 9.46
C ASN A 359 -19.51 -2.64 9.28
N ASP A 360 -19.54 -1.78 10.28
CA ASP A 360 -20.36 -0.56 10.29
C ASP A 360 -19.53 0.73 10.11
N ALA A 361 -18.28 0.59 9.69
CA ALA A 361 -17.38 1.70 9.49
C ALA A 361 -17.95 2.77 8.55
N LYS A 362 -18.01 4.00 9.00
CA LYS A 362 -18.56 5.12 8.24
C LYS A 362 -17.49 5.80 7.39
N SER A 363 -17.92 6.28 6.23
CA SER A 363 -17.11 7.17 5.37
C SER A 363 -17.33 8.63 5.81
N ILE A 364 -16.35 9.25 6.48
CA ILE A 364 -16.55 10.53 7.19
C ILE A 364 -15.45 11.54 6.86
N ASN A 365 -15.86 12.78 6.53
CA ASN A 365 -14.94 13.90 6.33
C ASN A 365 -13.83 13.66 5.30
N ASN A 366 -14.05 12.76 4.34
CA ASN A 366 -13.10 12.51 3.27
C ASN A 366 -13.21 13.62 2.21
N GLN A 367 -12.08 13.97 1.61
CA GLN A 367 -11.98 15.00 0.60
C GLN A 367 -11.46 14.39 -0.71
N ILE A 368 -12.21 14.55 -1.79
CA ILE A 368 -11.84 14.12 -3.14
C ILE A 368 -11.74 15.38 -4.00
N VAL A 369 -10.50 15.86 -4.20
CA VAL A 369 -10.29 17.20 -4.73
C VAL A 369 -9.22 17.24 -5.83
N GLU A 370 -9.47 18.08 -6.84
CA GLU A 370 -8.49 18.42 -7.88
C GLU A 370 -7.93 17.20 -8.64
N ASN A 371 -8.69 16.10 -8.73
CA ASN A 371 -8.27 14.93 -9.51
C ASN A 371 -8.70 15.07 -10.97
N SER A 372 -7.88 14.55 -11.88
CA SER A 372 -8.28 14.32 -13.27
C SER A 372 -8.85 12.91 -13.36
N VAL A 373 -10.17 12.80 -13.53
CA VAL A 373 -10.89 11.52 -13.59
C VAL A 373 -11.43 11.31 -14.99
N GLY A 374 -11.11 10.18 -15.62
CA GLY A 374 -11.52 9.89 -17.01
C GLY A 374 -10.78 10.71 -18.06
N ARG A 375 -9.74 11.47 -17.71
CA ARG A 375 -8.93 12.30 -18.62
C ARG A 375 -9.78 13.20 -19.53
N ASP A 376 -10.70 13.94 -18.93
CA ASP A 376 -11.65 14.81 -19.66
C ASP A 376 -12.43 14.07 -20.78
N GLY A 377 -12.71 12.79 -20.57
CA GLY A 377 -13.41 11.94 -21.51
C GLY A 377 -12.53 11.26 -22.56
N ALA A 378 -11.23 11.52 -22.58
CA ALA A 378 -10.30 10.86 -23.52
C ALA A 378 -10.01 9.38 -23.19
N ASP A 379 -10.09 9.03 -21.91
CA ASP A 379 -9.98 7.65 -21.44
C ASP A 379 -10.88 7.48 -20.19
N PRO A 380 -12.20 7.44 -20.39
CA PRO A 380 -13.17 7.43 -19.30
C PRO A 380 -13.05 6.14 -18.47
N ASN A 381 -13.44 6.24 -17.20
CA ASN A 381 -13.72 5.04 -16.44
C ASN A 381 -15.06 4.44 -16.93
N GLY A 382 -15.23 3.13 -16.80
CA GLY A 382 -16.30 2.41 -17.49
C GLY A 382 -17.71 2.86 -17.13
N GLU A 383 -18.20 2.44 -15.96
CA GLU A 383 -19.58 2.79 -15.57
C GLU A 383 -19.67 4.20 -15.01
N TYR A 384 -18.75 4.55 -14.10
CA TYR A 384 -18.77 5.84 -13.41
C TYR A 384 -17.37 6.35 -13.10
N ASP A 385 -17.13 7.62 -13.30
CA ASP A 385 -15.93 8.29 -12.81
C ASP A 385 -15.93 8.39 -11.28
N PHE A 386 -17.11 8.59 -10.69
CA PHE A 386 -17.29 8.60 -9.24
C PHE A 386 -18.55 7.84 -8.82
N LEU A 387 -18.39 6.96 -7.83
CA LEU A 387 -19.47 6.21 -7.20
C LEU A 387 -19.51 6.49 -5.69
N SER A 388 -20.68 6.76 -5.15
CA SER A 388 -20.91 6.84 -3.71
C SER A 388 -22.20 6.14 -3.32
N ASP A 389 -22.19 5.47 -2.18
CA ASP A 389 -23.41 4.90 -1.57
C ASP A 389 -24.26 5.95 -0.85
N ALA A 390 -23.87 7.21 -0.90
CA ALA A 390 -24.53 8.31 -0.21
C ALA A 390 -24.57 8.19 1.32
N THR A 391 -23.76 7.35 1.92
CA THR A 391 -23.65 7.17 3.38
C THR A 391 -22.51 7.96 3.99
N GLY A 392 -22.47 8.05 5.30
CA GLY A 392 -21.46 8.83 6.02
C GLY A 392 -21.81 10.32 6.08
N GLY A 393 -20.81 11.15 6.32
CA GLY A 393 -21.03 12.59 6.48
C GLY A 393 -19.78 13.44 6.36
N GLY A 394 -19.94 14.72 6.00
CA GLY A 394 -18.84 15.67 5.86
C GLY A 394 -17.89 15.40 4.71
N ASN A 395 -18.18 14.41 3.87
CA ASN A 395 -17.42 14.13 2.67
C ASN A 395 -17.65 15.23 1.62
N CYS A 396 -16.63 15.54 0.82
CA CYS A 396 -16.76 16.56 -0.21
C CYS A 396 -16.01 16.22 -1.49
N TRP A 397 -16.54 16.77 -2.60
CA TRP A 397 -15.99 16.66 -3.95
C TRP A 397 -15.74 18.06 -4.51
N GLY A 398 -14.51 18.37 -4.94
CA GLY A 398 -14.22 19.73 -5.39
C GLY A 398 -13.08 19.82 -6.41
N GLY A 399 -13.30 20.62 -7.45
CA GLY A 399 -12.25 20.91 -8.44
C GLY A 399 -11.80 19.72 -9.27
N ASN A 400 -12.52 18.59 -9.24
CA ASN A 400 -12.18 17.43 -10.06
C ASN A 400 -12.71 17.64 -11.49
N SER A 401 -11.92 17.25 -12.49
CA SER A 401 -12.44 17.03 -13.83
C SER A 401 -12.95 15.60 -13.91
N ALA A 402 -14.20 15.42 -14.30
CA ALA A 402 -14.84 14.12 -14.45
C ALA A 402 -15.83 14.13 -15.60
N GLY A 403 -15.82 13.11 -16.44
CA GLY A 403 -16.75 12.97 -17.56
C GLY A 403 -18.13 12.49 -17.13
N SER A 404 -18.20 11.65 -16.09
CA SER A 404 -19.43 11.14 -15.52
C SER A 404 -19.33 11.02 -14.02
N SER A 405 -20.33 11.43 -13.28
CA SER A 405 -20.43 11.23 -11.84
C SER A 405 -21.78 10.66 -11.49
N PHE A 406 -21.79 9.74 -10.54
CA PHE A 406 -22.96 9.00 -10.17
C PHE A 406 -23.06 8.77 -8.67
N ALA A 407 -24.30 8.79 -8.21
CA ALA A 407 -24.66 8.31 -6.90
C ALA A 407 -25.66 7.16 -7.05
N PRO A 408 -25.47 6.02 -6.42
CA PRO A 408 -26.39 4.92 -6.50
C PRO A 408 -27.78 5.32 -6.02
N GLY A 409 -28.77 4.78 -6.68
CA GLY A 409 -30.13 4.78 -6.18
C GLY A 409 -31.15 5.62 -6.93
N SER A 410 -30.76 6.57 -7.75
CA SER A 410 -31.75 7.33 -8.51
C SER A 410 -31.33 7.68 -9.93
N GLY A 411 -30.06 7.55 -10.29
CA GLY A 411 -29.58 8.14 -11.55
C GLY A 411 -29.83 9.65 -11.66
N GLU A 412 -30.50 10.22 -10.66
CA GLU A 412 -31.04 11.58 -10.69
C GLU A 412 -30.59 12.44 -9.51
N VAL A 413 -29.94 11.83 -8.47
CA VAL A 413 -29.48 12.65 -7.34
C VAL A 413 -28.18 13.36 -7.73
N PRO A 414 -28.18 14.68 -7.82
CA PRO A 414 -26.98 15.42 -8.16
C PRO A 414 -25.84 15.12 -7.17
N LEU A 415 -24.63 14.89 -7.66
CA LEU A 415 -23.44 14.67 -6.84
C LEU A 415 -23.28 15.73 -5.75
N ALA A 416 -23.60 16.99 -6.04
CA ALA A 416 -23.55 18.09 -5.10
C ALA A 416 -24.43 17.93 -3.85
N LEU A 417 -25.44 17.09 -3.87
CA LEU A 417 -26.27 16.78 -2.70
C LEU A 417 -25.66 15.71 -1.81
N ILE A 418 -24.86 14.82 -2.38
CA ILE A 418 -24.23 13.69 -1.68
C ILE A 418 -22.83 14.04 -1.25
N TYR A 419 -22.08 14.64 -2.15
CA TYR A 419 -20.74 15.15 -1.94
C TYR A 419 -20.73 16.64 -2.30
N PRO A 420 -21.10 17.51 -1.37
CA PRO A 420 -21.06 18.95 -1.60
C PRO A 420 -19.64 19.43 -1.87
N GLY A 421 -19.52 20.63 -2.42
CA GLY A 421 -18.22 21.24 -2.73
C GLY A 421 -17.31 21.34 -1.50
N CYS A 422 -16.03 21.10 -1.70
CA CYS A 422 -15.01 21.28 -0.66
C CYS A 422 -14.63 22.78 -0.49
N PRO A 423 -14.22 23.22 0.73
CA PRO A 423 -14.20 22.44 1.97
C PRO A 423 -15.59 22.32 2.61
N GLN A 424 -15.81 21.19 3.29
CA GLN A 424 -16.99 21.03 4.14
C GLN A 424 -16.61 21.21 5.61
N ALA A 425 -17.54 21.72 6.40
CA ALA A 425 -17.42 21.70 7.84
C ALA A 425 -17.38 20.22 8.31
N PRO A 426 -16.42 19.84 9.16
CA PRO A 426 -16.43 18.51 9.74
C PRO A 426 -17.76 18.23 10.42
N VAL A 427 -18.31 17.06 10.19
CA VAL A 427 -19.52 16.61 10.87
C VAL A 427 -19.19 15.56 11.92
N VAL A 428 -19.95 15.60 13.00
CA VAL A 428 -19.95 14.51 13.97
C VAL A 428 -20.80 13.36 13.40
N ALA A 429 -20.40 12.18 13.62
CA ALA A 429 -20.81 10.96 12.96
C ALA A 429 -22.30 10.59 12.94
N ASP A 430 -23.06 11.10 13.86
CA ASP A 430 -24.49 10.80 13.93
C ASP A 430 -25.32 11.42 12.79
N GLN A 431 -24.69 12.25 11.97
CA GLN A 431 -25.32 12.84 10.81
C GLN A 431 -25.03 11.99 9.55
N VAL A 432 -25.55 10.79 9.52
CA VAL A 432 -25.60 10.00 8.30
C VAL A 432 -26.62 10.65 7.37
N ARG A 433 -26.16 11.23 6.27
CA ARG A 433 -27.08 11.66 5.20
C ARG A 433 -27.54 10.43 4.44
N SER A 434 -28.64 9.86 4.83
CA SER A 434 -29.27 8.77 4.11
C SER A 434 -30.22 9.34 3.05
N LEU A 435 -29.67 9.60 1.87
CA LEU A 435 -30.47 9.81 0.67
C LEU A 435 -30.46 8.47 -0.07
N ASN A 436 -31.59 7.77 -0.09
CA ASN A 436 -31.77 6.47 -0.75
C ASN A 436 -30.76 5.37 -0.37
N LEU A 437 -30.43 5.29 0.90
CA LEU A 437 -29.53 4.31 1.49
C LEU A 437 -29.78 2.87 0.97
N LEU A 438 -31.05 2.45 0.93
CA LEU A 438 -31.41 1.10 0.49
C LEU A 438 -31.06 0.82 -0.96
N ALA A 439 -31.23 1.78 -1.86
CA ALA A 439 -30.96 1.58 -3.28
C ALA A 439 -29.43 1.60 -3.55
N GLY A 440 -28.68 2.47 -2.88
CA GLY A 440 -27.23 2.52 -3.00
C GLY A 440 -26.58 1.27 -2.42
N ILE A 441 -27.00 0.83 -1.27
CA ILE A 441 -26.56 -0.44 -0.67
C ILE A 441 -26.93 -1.61 -1.59
N GLN A 442 -28.12 -1.62 -2.17
CA GLN A 442 -28.56 -2.68 -3.07
C GLN A 442 -27.65 -2.82 -4.30
N VAL A 443 -27.25 -1.70 -4.91
CA VAL A 443 -26.32 -1.71 -6.05
C VAL A 443 -24.95 -2.27 -5.62
N ILE A 444 -24.37 -1.75 -4.55
CA ILE A 444 -23.05 -2.20 -4.07
C ILE A 444 -23.13 -3.66 -3.60
N LEU A 445 -24.14 -4.05 -2.85
CA LEU A 445 -24.30 -5.43 -2.39
C LEU A 445 -24.58 -6.37 -3.57
N THR A 446 -25.35 -5.96 -4.57
CA THR A 446 -25.57 -6.76 -5.76
C THR A 446 -24.29 -6.95 -6.54
N GLU A 447 -23.48 -5.90 -6.67
CA GLU A 447 -22.19 -5.96 -7.37
C GLU A 447 -21.12 -6.71 -6.59
N LEU A 448 -21.06 -6.56 -5.27
CA LEU A 448 -20.06 -7.21 -4.42
C LEU A 448 -20.45 -8.62 -3.99
N SER A 449 -21.74 -8.89 -3.79
CA SER A 449 -22.25 -10.18 -3.32
C SER A 449 -22.77 -11.09 -4.43
N ASN A 450 -22.90 -10.61 -5.65
CA ASN A 450 -23.31 -11.43 -6.75
C ASN A 450 -22.11 -12.17 -7.36
N PRO A 451 -21.88 -13.44 -6.96
CA PRO A 451 -20.79 -14.21 -7.53
C PRO A 451 -20.94 -14.40 -9.04
N THR A 452 -22.16 -14.20 -9.60
CA THR A 452 -22.35 -14.20 -11.05
C THR A 452 -21.92 -12.88 -11.71
N THR A 453 -21.95 -11.73 -11.05
CA THR A 453 -21.40 -10.50 -11.60
C THR A 453 -19.88 -10.50 -11.52
N ILE A 454 -19.31 -10.99 -10.45
CA ILE A 454 -17.87 -11.16 -10.28
C ILE A 454 -17.37 -12.40 -11.04
N LEU A 455 -18.12 -13.51 -11.06
CA LEU A 455 -17.87 -14.69 -11.87
C LEU A 455 -18.33 -14.52 -13.32
N GLY A 456 -19.36 -13.74 -13.58
CA GLY A 456 -19.73 -13.29 -14.89
C GLY A 456 -18.66 -12.39 -15.52
N TYR A 457 -17.94 -11.67 -14.69
CA TYR A 457 -16.70 -11.00 -15.04
C TYR A 457 -15.61 -12.00 -15.46
N ALA A 458 -15.48 -13.11 -14.75
CA ALA A 458 -14.58 -14.20 -15.13
C ALA A 458 -15.00 -14.92 -16.43
N GLY A 459 -16.29 -14.86 -16.79
CA GLY A 459 -16.86 -15.42 -18.02
C GLY A 459 -16.93 -14.47 -19.21
N GLN A 460 -16.84 -13.16 -18.98
CA GLN A 460 -16.75 -12.18 -20.04
C GLN A 460 -15.30 -12.06 -20.49
N SER A 461 -15.07 -12.12 -21.78
CA SER A 461 -13.78 -11.70 -22.33
C SER A 461 -13.61 -10.22 -21.97
N PRO A 462 -12.66 -9.87 -21.07
CA PRO A 462 -12.38 -8.48 -20.83
C PRO A 462 -11.98 -7.83 -22.15
N PRO A 463 -12.15 -6.52 -22.34
CA PRO A 463 -11.63 -5.81 -23.50
C PRO A 463 -10.19 -6.28 -23.78
N GLN A 464 -9.83 -6.41 -25.06
CA GLN A 464 -8.50 -6.96 -25.46
C GLN A 464 -7.32 -6.38 -24.69
N ASN A 465 -7.46 -5.15 -24.24
CA ASN A 465 -6.49 -4.47 -23.42
C ASN A 465 -6.31 -5.07 -22.01
N GLN A 466 -7.22 -5.89 -21.52
CA GLN A 466 -7.17 -6.51 -20.19
C GLN A 466 -6.55 -7.90 -20.19
N GLN A 467 -6.42 -8.52 -21.36
CA GLN A 467 -5.84 -9.85 -21.51
C GLN A 467 -4.32 -9.83 -21.66
N CYS A 468 -3.75 -8.67 -21.78
CA CYS A 468 -2.35 -8.48 -22.08
C CYS A 468 -1.60 -7.93 -20.87
N SER A 469 -0.35 -8.34 -20.70
CA SER A 469 0.55 -7.66 -19.78
C SER A 469 0.80 -6.22 -20.29
N TRP A 470 0.16 -5.26 -19.69
CA TRP A 470 0.26 -3.84 -20.03
C TRP A 470 1.64 -3.24 -19.73
N VAL A 471 2.44 -3.93 -18.94
CA VAL A 471 3.82 -3.54 -18.62
C VAL A 471 4.64 -3.18 -19.84
N ARG A 472 4.29 -3.76 -21.00
CA ARG A 472 5.02 -3.54 -22.25
C ARG A 472 4.44 -2.44 -23.12
N ARG A 473 3.28 -1.88 -22.76
CA ARG A 473 2.51 -1.01 -23.65
C ARG A 473 1.85 0.20 -23.01
N VAL A 474 2.32 0.60 -21.85
CA VAL A 474 1.86 1.88 -21.32
C VAL A 474 2.26 2.95 -22.32
N PRO A 475 1.32 3.59 -23.03
CA PRO A 475 1.68 4.63 -23.99
C PRO A 475 2.45 5.72 -23.26
N ALA A 476 3.49 6.21 -23.88
CA ALA A 476 4.12 7.46 -23.46
C ALA A 476 3.05 8.56 -23.52
N HIS A 477 2.52 8.95 -22.38
CA HIS A 477 1.47 9.96 -22.29
C HIS A 477 1.75 10.86 -21.08
N PRO A 478 1.66 12.17 -21.21
CA PRO A 478 1.59 13.03 -20.05
C PRO A 478 0.41 12.56 -19.16
N PRO A 479 0.58 12.27 -17.91
CA PRO A 479 1.72 12.47 -17.02
C PRO A 479 2.77 11.33 -16.98
N PHE A 480 2.80 10.43 -17.94
CA PHE A 480 3.65 9.23 -17.95
C PHE A 480 5.00 9.42 -18.65
N GLU A 481 5.38 10.64 -19.01
CA GLU A 481 6.65 10.91 -19.67
C GLU A 481 7.88 10.43 -18.87
N SER A 482 7.74 10.33 -17.55
CA SER A 482 8.77 9.79 -16.66
C SER A 482 8.59 8.32 -16.31
N PHE A 483 7.52 7.68 -16.78
CA PHE A 483 7.20 6.31 -16.42
C PHE A 483 8.04 5.32 -17.23
N THR A 484 8.84 4.53 -16.55
CA THR A 484 9.59 3.42 -17.14
C THR A 484 9.02 2.13 -16.62
N PRO A 485 8.27 1.37 -17.42
CA PRO A 485 7.71 0.09 -17.00
C PRO A 485 8.81 -0.87 -16.52
N VAL A 486 8.49 -1.63 -15.48
CA VAL A 486 9.38 -2.72 -15.05
C VAL A 486 9.23 -3.87 -16.03
N GLU A 487 10.33 -4.29 -16.68
CA GLU A 487 10.31 -5.47 -17.52
C GLU A 487 10.02 -6.72 -16.70
N VAL A 488 8.92 -7.38 -16.99
CA VAL A 488 8.51 -8.66 -16.40
C VAL A 488 8.66 -9.74 -17.46
N PRO A 489 9.34 -10.84 -17.18
CA PRO A 489 9.40 -11.96 -18.10
C PRO A 489 7.99 -12.48 -18.40
N ALA A 490 7.71 -12.79 -19.67
CA ALA A 490 6.45 -13.43 -20.05
C ALA A 490 6.30 -14.78 -19.32
N GLN A 491 5.10 -15.06 -18.85
CA GLN A 491 4.78 -16.34 -18.23
C GLN A 491 4.31 -17.34 -19.30
N PRO A 492 4.55 -18.63 -19.12
CA PRO A 492 3.97 -19.65 -20.00
C PRO A 492 2.44 -19.54 -20.01
N GLY A 493 1.85 -19.41 -21.20
CA GLY A 493 0.40 -19.26 -21.38
C GLY A 493 -0.13 -17.83 -21.28
N GLU A 494 0.74 -16.84 -21.09
CA GLU A 494 0.39 -15.43 -21.16
C GLU A 494 0.09 -15.01 -22.60
N VAL A 495 -1.06 -14.38 -22.82
CA VAL A 495 -1.42 -13.89 -24.15
C VAL A 495 -0.51 -12.72 -24.51
N THR A 496 0.33 -12.93 -25.52
CA THR A 496 1.14 -11.86 -26.07
C THR A 496 0.23 -10.91 -26.86
N CYS A 497 0.13 -9.69 -26.42
CA CYS A 497 -0.55 -8.66 -27.19
C CYS A 497 0.28 -8.26 -28.39
N PRO A 498 -0.37 -8.06 -29.56
CA PRO A 498 0.26 -7.67 -30.81
C PRO A 498 0.96 -6.32 -30.73
#